data_23a9d40fe4729b0dd209f03cbfee49b7
#
_entry.id   23a9d40fe4729b0dd209f03cbfee49b7
#
_cell.length_a   1.000
_cell.length_b   1.000
_cell.length_c   1.000
_cell.angle_alpha   90.00
_cell.angle_beta   90.00
_cell.angle_gamma   90.00
#
_symmetry.space_group_name_H-M   'P 1'
#
loop_
_entity.id
_entity.type
_entity.pdbx_description
1 polymer ?
#
loop_
_entity_poly.entity_id
_entity_poly.type
_entity_poly.pdbx_seq_one_letter_code
_entity_poly.pdbx_strand_id
1 'polypeptide(L)'
;MKFNQLHSWRVSYKKAIQIQENLRELLTFEKHTEKIHIIAGTDVSYDKHSDSFFAGVVVFKLKRHLEIIEEAWVIGKARFPYIPGLLSFREAPILLRAFRKLKNNPDIILFDGQGIAHPRHFGLASHMGLILGKPSIGCAKSRLVGEYSEVENTAGAYSKLMYENKVVGAALRTKKNTKPIFVSPGHKMNLKLAIGIVMKTCRGYRIPEPTRQAHLLVNKLRRNL
;
A
#
# COMPACT_ATOMS: atom_id res chain seq x y z
N MET A 1 -3.40 -17.43 -2.70
CA MET A 1 -2.29 -17.13 -1.76
C MET A 1 -2.72 -17.46 -0.33
N LYS A 2 -1.87 -18.15 0.47
CA LYS A 2 -2.12 -18.44 1.90
C LYS A 2 -1.47 -17.35 2.76
N PHE A 3 -2.05 -17.02 3.92
CA PHE A 3 -1.52 -16.07 4.89
C PHE A 3 -2.05 -16.37 6.30
N ASN A 4 -1.35 -15.89 7.31
CA ASN A 4 -1.68 -16.12 8.71
C ASN A 4 -2.72 -15.10 9.22
N GLN A 5 -3.66 -15.56 10.03
CA GLN A 5 -4.55 -14.67 10.75
C GLN A 5 -3.86 -14.26 12.07
N LEU A 6 -3.43 -13.01 12.16
CA LEU A 6 -2.72 -12.51 13.34
C LEU A 6 -3.66 -12.00 14.44
N HIS A 7 -4.90 -11.65 14.10
CA HIS A 7 -5.92 -11.15 15.03
C HIS A 7 -7.33 -11.25 14.43
N SER A 8 -8.35 -11.02 15.25
CA SER A 8 -9.73 -10.85 14.78
C SER A 8 -9.91 -9.48 14.12
N TRP A 9 -10.72 -9.41 13.06
CA TRP A 9 -11.14 -8.16 12.42
C TRP A 9 -12.38 -7.55 13.10
N ARG A 10 -13.09 -8.31 13.92
CA ARG A 10 -14.22 -7.83 14.73
C ARG A 10 -13.70 -7.36 16.08
N VAL A 11 -13.30 -6.12 16.16
CA VAL A 11 -12.69 -5.52 17.34
C VAL A 11 -13.22 -4.12 17.59
N SER A 12 -13.15 -3.67 18.86
CA SER A 12 -13.43 -2.29 19.21
C SER A 12 -12.32 -1.35 18.74
N TYR A 13 -12.59 -0.05 18.72
CA TYR A 13 -11.62 1.00 18.44
C TYR A 13 -10.34 0.87 19.31
N LYS A 14 -10.51 0.76 20.62
CA LYS A 14 -9.39 0.62 21.57
C LYS A 14 -8.56 -0.63 21.26
N LYS A 15 -9.23 -1.75 20.97
CA LYS A 15 -8.53 -3.01 20.62
C LYS A 15 -7.80 -2.93 19.29
N ALA A 16 -8.35 -2.23 18.31
CA ALA A 16 -7.68 -2.00 17.02
C ALA A 16 -6.37 -1.20 17.18
N ILE A 17 -6.37 -0.17 18.02
CA ILE A 17 -5.15 0.60 18.37
C ILE A 17 -4.11 -0.33 19.02
N GLN A 18 -4.50 -1.07 20.05
CA GLN A 18 -3.60 -2.00 20.74
C GLN A 18 -3.00 -3.06 19.78
N ILE A 19 -3.80 -3.55 18.83
CA ILE A 19 -3.31 -4.48 17.79
C ILE A 19 -2.24 -3.81 16.93
N GLN A 20 -2.44 -2.56 16.48
CA GLN A 20 -1.44 -1.84 15.70
C GLN A 20 -0.13 -1.64 16.49
N GLU A 21 -0.23 -1.26 17.75
CA GLU A 21 0.93 -1.07 18.64
C GLU A 21 1.72 -2.37 18.83
N ASN A 22 1.03 -3.47 19.10
CA ASN A 22 1.66 -4.77 19.29
C ASN A 22 2.29 -5.31 17.99
N LEU A 23 1.57 -5.22 16.88
CA LEU A 23 2.05 -5.75 15.59
C LEU A 23 3.16 -4.89 14.98
N ARG A 24 3.26 -3.60 15.33
CA ARG A 24 4.34 -2.72 14.89
C ARG A 24 5.70 -3.28 15.26
N GLU A 25 5.84 -3.89 16.44
CA GLU A 25 7.10 -4.46 16.94
C GLU A 25 7.58 -5.70 16.11
N LEU A 26 6.69 -6.29 15.33
CA LEU A 26 7.00 -7.41 14.43
C LEU A 26 7.45 -6.96 13.02
N LEU A 27 7.44 -5.65 12.75
CA LEU A 27 7.92 -5.15 11.47
C LEU A 27 9.45 -5.30 11.37
N THR A 28 9.90 -5.76 10.21
CA THR A 28 11.33 -5.79 9.87
C THR A 28 11.60 -4.84 8.71
N PHE A 29 12.78 -4.23 8.71
CA PHE A 29 13.18 -3.21 7.72
C PHE A 29 14.46 -3.61 6.99
N GLU A 30 14.80 -4.87 7.00
CA GLU A 30 15.98 -5.41 6.36
C GLU A 30 15.93 -5.20 4.84
N LYS A 31 17.10 -5.14 4.24
CA LYS A 31 17.22 -5.06 2.78
C LYS A 31 16.74 -6.38 2.19
N HIS A 32 15.66 -6.32 1.39
CA HIS A 32 15.28 -7.44 0.56
C HIS A 32 16.40 -7.76 -0.42
N THR A 33 16.96 -8.95 -0.35
CA THR A 33 18.15 -9.38 -1.14
C THR A 33 17.76 -10.22 -2.35
N GLU A 34 16.56 -10.77 -2.38
CA GLU A 34 16.08 -11.60 -3.47
C GLU A 34 15.73 -10.75 -4.71
N LYS A 35 15.87 -11.34 -5.89
CA LYS A 35 15.44 -10.70 -7.13
C LYS A 35 13.93 -10.57 -7.17
N ILE A 36 13.43 -9.37 -7.45
CA ILE A 36 12.01 -9.09 -7.61
C ILE A 36 11.63 -9.37 -9.07
N HIS A 37 10.78 -10.34 -9.29
CA HIS A 37 10.25 -10.73 -10.60
C HIS A 37 8.76 -10.43 -10.76
N ILE A 38 8.00 -10.56 -9.67
CA ILE A 38 6.55 -10.38 -9.65
C ILE A 38 6.20 -9.29 -8.63
N ILE A 39 5.48 -8.28 -9.07
CA ILE A 39 5.05 -7.17 -8.25
C ILE A 39 3.53 -7.03 -8.29
N ALA A 40 2.90 -6.72 -7.17
CA ALA A 40 1.47 -6.43 -7.14
C ALA A 40 1.21 -4.99 -6.72
N GLY A 41 0.13 -4.43 -7.25
CA GLY A 41 -0.47 -3.19 -6.76
C GLY A 41 -1.88 -3.43 -6.27
N THR A 42 -2.31 -2.67 -5.27
CA THR A 42 -3.65 -2.78 -4.69
C THR A 42 -4.31 -1.44 -4.57
N ASP A 43 -5.64 -1.43 -4.67
CA ASP A 43 -6.48 -0.30 -4.32
C ASP A 43 -7.85 -0.78 -3.82
N VAL A 44 -8.54 0.09 -3.08
CA VAL A 44 -9.91 -0.12 -2.62
C VAL A 44 -10.74 1.11 -2.96
N SER A 45 -11.86 0.91 -3.64
CA SER A 45 -12.85 1.95 -3.90
C SER A 45 -14.11 1.71 -3.08
N TYR A 46 -14.74 2.79 -2.62
CA TYR A 46 -15.98 2.77 -1.87
C TYR A 46 -17.08 3.52 -2.62
N ASP A 47 -18.24 2.92 -2.73
CA ASP A 47 -19.43 3.59 -3.21
C ASP A 47 -20.37 3.91 -2.05
N LYS A 48 -20.65 5.21 -1.88
CA LYS A 48 -21.50 5.72 -0.80
C LYS A 48 -22.99 5.35 -0.96
N HIS A 49 -23.45 5.17 -2.18
CA HIS A 49 -24.87 4.89 -2.48
C HIS A 49 -25.23 3.43 -2.17
N SER A 50 -24.38 2.51 -2.59
CA SER A 50 -24.60 1.06 -2.38
C SER A 50 -23.92 0.51 -1.11
N ASP A 51 -23.16 1.34 -0.38
CA ASP A 51 -22.30 0.94 0.76
C ASP A 51 -21.35 -0.22 0.38
N SER A 52 -20.96 -0.26 -0.88
CA SER A 52 -20.13 -1.34 -1.42
C SER A 52 -18.66 -0.96 -1.49
N PHE A 53 -17.80 -1.93 -1.20
CA PHE A 53 -16.35 -1.86 -1.35
C PHE A 53 -15.91 -2.72 -2.53
N PHE A 54 -14.99 -2.17 -3.32
CA PHE A 54 -14.37 -2.80 -4.47
C PHE A 54 -12.88 -2.91 -4.19
N ALA A 55 -12.39 -4.08 -3.86
CA ALA A 55 -10.96 -4.31 -3.65
C ALA A 55 -10.37 -4.97 -4.88
N GLY A 56 -9.25 -4.45 -5.37
CA GLY A 56 -8.54 -4.94 -6.54
C GLY A 56 -7.06 -5.17 -6.26
N VAL A 57 -6.53 -6.22 -6.85
CA VAL A 57 -5.11 -6.55 -6.88
C VAL A 57 -4.73 -6.81 -8.33
N VAL A 58 -3.73 -6.10 -8.84
CA VAL A 58 -3.18 -6.30 -10.17
C VAL A 58 -1.74 -6.77 -10.04
N VAL A 59 -1.42 -7.91 -10.64
CA VAL A 59 -0.12 -8.55 -10.58
C VAL A 59 0.62 -8.37 -11.89
N PHE A 60 1.89 -7.99 -11.79
CA PHE A 60 2.76 -7.71 -12.91
C PHE A 60 4.00 -8.60 -12.88
N LYS A 61 4.46 -8.97 -14.05
CA LYS A 61 5.82 -9.46 -14.26
C LYS A 61 6.75 -8.29 -14.50
N LEU A 62 7.80 -8.19 -13.68
CA LEU A 62 8.81 -7.14 -13.77
C LEU A 62 9.90 -7.57 -14.75
N LYS A 63 9.70 -7.29 -16.04
CA LYS A 63 10.67 -7.43 -17.12
C LYS A 63 11.18 -6.04 -17.53
N ARG A 64 11.74 -5.92 -18.74
CA ARG A 64 12.07 -4.62 -19.36
C ARG A 64 10.84 -3.69 -19.36
N HIS A 65 9.63 -4.25 -19.57
CA HIS A 65 8.33 -3.59 -19.42
C HIS A 65 7.51 -4.31 -18.34
N LEU A 66 6.65 -3.55 -17.62
CA LEU A 66 5.66 -4.12 -16.72
C LEU A 66 4.55 -4.77 -17.54
N GLU A 67 4.34 -6.05 -17.34
CA GLU A 67 3.33 -6.86 -18.02
C GLU A 67 2.29 -7.31 -16.97
N ILE A 68 1.02 -6.96 -17.16
CA ILE A 68 -0.07 -7.48 -16.31
C ILE A 68 -0.22 -8.97 -16.61
N ILE A 69 -0.10 -9.80 -15.58
CA ILE A 69 -0.22 -11.26 -15.70
C ILE A 69 -1.45 -11.81 -14.97
N GLU A 70 -2.01 -11.03 -14.04
CA GLU A 70 -3.21 -11.44 -13.30
C GLU A 70 -3.92 -10.24 -12.69
N GLU A 71 -5.26 -10.30 -12.66
CA GLU A 71 -6.11 -9.38 -11.92
C GLU A 71 -7.03 -10.19 -10.99
N ALA A 72 -7.16 -9.77 -9.75
CA ALA A 72 -8.11 -10.34 -8.81
C ALA A 72 -8.87 -9.23 -8.10
N TRP A 73 -10.17 -9.42 -7.93
CA TRP A 73 -11.02 -8.43 -7.30
C TRP A 73 -12.15 -9.08 -6.48
N VAL A 74 -12.67 -8.31 -5.56
CA VAL A 74 -13.80 -8.69 -4.70
C VAL A 74 -14.69 -7.48 -4.46
N ILE A 75 -15.99 -7.70 -4.51
CA ILE A 75 -17.00 -6.76 -4.07
C ILE A 75 -17.55 -7.23 -2.72
N GLY A 76 -17.80 -6.30 -1.81
CA GLY A 76 -18.32 -6.60 -0.48
C GLY A 76 -18.62 -5.36 0.32
N LYS A 77 -18.98 -5.53 1.58
CA LYS A 77 -19.25 -4.43 2.52
C LYS A 77 -18.14 -4.35 3.56
N ALA A 78 -17.75 -3.13 3.95
CA ALA A 78 -16.89 -2.95 5.11
C ALA A 78 -17.72 -3.10 6.39
N ARG A 79 -17.12 -3.76 7.38
CA ARG A 79 -17.75 -3.91 8.70
C ARG A 79 -17.20 -2.92 9.72
N PHE A 80 -16.00 -2.40 9.48
CA PHE A 80 -15.35 -1.44 10.37
C PHE A 80 -15.62 0.00 9.87
N PRO A 81 -16.00 0.94 10.75
CA PRO A 81 -16.26 2.33 10.35
C PRO A 81 -14.98 3.00 9.83
N TYR A 82 -15.15 4.10 9.07
CA TYR A 82 -14.01 4.94 8.71
C TYR A 82 -13.55 5.73 9.94
N ILE A 83 -12.34 5.41 10.40
CA ILE A 83 -11.70 6.11 11.52
C ILE A 83 -10.26 6.45 11.07
N PRO A 84 -9.85 7.73 11.10
CA PRO A 84 -8.48 8.13 10.78
C PRO A 84 -7.44 7.32 11.57
N GLY A 85 -6.43 6.80 10.88
CA GLY A 85 -5.42 5.92 11.46
C GLY A 85 -5.84 4.47 11.70
N LEU A 86 -7.06 4.06 11.30
CA LEU A 86 -7.52 2.66 11.37
C LEU A 86 -8.01 2.12 10.02
N LEU A 87 -7.56 2.74 8.91
CA LEU A 87 -7.94 2.36 7.56
C LEU A 87 -7.74 0.88 7.28
N SER A 88 -6.66 0.28 7.80
CA SER A 88 -6.35 -1.13 7.60
C SER A 88 -7.44 -2.07 8.14
N PHE A 89 -8.12 -1.74 9.25
CA PHE A 89 -9.23 -2.54 9.77
C PHE A 89 -10.46 -2.50 8.88
N ARG A 90 -10.61 -1.42 8.11
CA ARG A 90 -11.71 -1.26 7.16
C ARG A 90 -11.43 -1.94 5.82
N GLU A 91 -10.21 -1.84 5.29
CA GLU A 91 -9.87 -2.27 3.93
C GLU A 91 -9.15 -3.62 3.86
N ALA A 92 -8.31 -3.96 4.84
CA ALA A 92 -7.56 -5.22 4.79
C ALA A 92 -8.45 -6.47 4.68
N PRO A 93 -9.60 -6.60 5.37
CA PRO A 93 -10.42 -7.80 5.25
C PRO A 93 -10.88 -8.09 3.82
N ILE A 94 -11.23 -7.06 3.06
CA ILE A 94 -11.68 -7.25 1.68
C ILE A 94 -10.49 -7.44 0.72
N LEU A 95 -9.37 -6.75 0.94
CA LEU A 95 -8.12 -6.97 0.19
C LEU A 95 -7.62 -8.40 0.36
N LEU A 96 -7.63 -8.95 1.58
CA LEU A 96 -7.23 -10.34 1.84
C LEU A 96 -8.10 -11.35 1.07
N ARG A 97 -9.39 -11.05 0.88
CA ARG A 97 -10.26 -11.88 0.03
C ARG A 97 -9.83 -11.82 -1.44
N ALA A 98 -9.40 -10.67 -1.94
CA ALA A 98 -8.86 -10.54 -3.29
C ALA A 98 -7.53 -11.29 -3.42
N PHE A 99 -6.61 -11.17 -2.46
CA PHE A 99 -5.35 -11.91 -2.43
C PHE A 99 -5.54 -13.45 -2.42
N ARG A 100 -6.58 -13.96 -1.77
CA ARG A 100 -6.90 -15.41 -1.79
C ARG A 100 -7.18 -15.93 -3.19
N LYS A 101 -7.69 -15.10 -4.10
CA LYS A 101 -7.99 -15.48 -5.49
C LYS A 101 -6.76 -15.56 -6.39
N LEU A 102 -5.63 -14.97 -5.98
CA LEU A 102 -4.41 -14.96 -6.78
C LEU A 102 -3.81 -16.37 -6.96
N LYS A 103 -3.45 -16.67 -8.19
CA LYS A 103 -2.66 -17.84 -8.59
C LYS A 103 -1.16 -17.54 -8.50
N ASN A 104 -0.76 -16.33 -8.93
CA ASN A 104 0.61 -15.85 -8.84
C ASN A 104 0.92 -15.30 -7.44
N ASN A 105 2.14 -15.56 -6.94
CA ASN A 105 2.60 -15.12 -5.64
C ASN A 105 3.57 -13.94 -5.82
N PRO A 106 3.18 -12.68 -5.53
CA PRO A 106 4.05 -11.54 -5.71
C PRO A 106 5.23 -11.54 -4.73
N ASP A 107 6.39 -11.10 -5.22
CA ASP A 107 7.59 -10.91 -4.40
C ASP A 107 7.49 -9.66 -3.54
N ILE A 108 6.77 -8.64 -4.03
CA ILE A 108 6.55 -7.36 -3.35
C ILE A 108 5.18 -6.78 -3.70
N ILE A 109 4.61 -6.00 -2.77
CA ILE A 109 3.28 -5.43 -2.92
C ILE A 109 3.31 -3.93 -2.65
N LEU A 110 2.75 -3.13 -3.58
CA LEU A 110 2.50 -1.70 -3.43
C LEU A 110 1.04 -1.47 -3.04
N PHE A 111 0.83 -0.71 -1.98
CA PHE A 111 -0.50 -0.38 -1.46
C PHE A 111 -0.82 1.11 -1.69
N ASP A 112 -2.01 1.45 -2.17
CA ASP A 112 -2.52 2.83 -2.11
C ASP A 112 -2.87 3.16 -0.65
N GLY A 113 -1.87 3.61 0.10
CA GLY A 113 -1.96 3.89 1.53
C GLY A 113 -0.58 3.99 2.17
N GLN A 114 -0.55 4.16 3.48
CA GLN A 114 0.69 4.35 4.23
C GLN A 114 1.29 3.03 4.72
N GLY A 115 2.64 2.99 4.78
CA GLY A 115 3.40 2.04 5.58
C GLY A 115 3.62 2.57 7.01
N ILE A 116 4.88 2.78 7.38
CA ILE A 116 5.22 3.36 8.70
C ILE A 116 4.99 4.88 8.80
N ALA A 117 4.66 5.60 7.71
CA ALA A 117 4.26 7.01 7.75
C ALA A 117 2.83 7.17 8.30
N HIS A 118 2.64 6.78 9.55
CA HIS A 118 1.35 6.61 10.21
C HIS A 118 1.45 7.01 11.69
N PRO A 119 0.38 7.53 12.36
CA PRO A 119 0.46 7.97 13.77
C PRO A 119 1.01 6.93 14.74
N ARG A 120 0.81 5.64 14.47
CA ARG A 120 1.34 4.52 15.26
C ARG A 120 2.43 3.74 14.51
N HIS A 121 3.05 4.34 13.49
CA HIS A 121 4.03 3.69 12.62
C HIS A 121 3.56 2.35 12.02
N PHE A 122 2.24 2.18 11.85
CA PHE A 122 1.61 0.94 11.40
C PHE A 122 0.38 1.20 10.53
N GLY A 123 0.58 1.60 9.27
CA GLY A 123 -0.47 1.83 8.29
C GLY A 123 -0.87 0.56 7.51
N LEU A 124 -1.66 0.75 6.45
CA LEU A 124 -2.22 -0.35 5.63
C LEU A 124 -1.12 -1.25 5.06
N ALA A 125 -0.07 -0.67 4.46
CA ALA A 125 1.00 -1.45 3.84
C ALA A 125 1.82 -2.24 4.89
N SER A 126 2.04 -1.68 6.09
CA SER A 126 2.69 -2.39 7.20
C SER A 126 1.85 -3.57 7.66
N HIS A 127 0.56 -3.34 7.90
CA HIS A 127 -0.38 -4.36 8.38
C HIS A 127 -0.53 -5.51 7.38
N MET A 128 -0.80 -5.18 6.12
CA MET A 128 -0.96 -6.18 5.06
C MET A 128 0.34 -6.92 4.77
N GLY A 129 1.47 -6.21 4.74
CA GLY A 129 2.79 -6.83 4.53
C GLY A 129 3.12 -7.87 5.59
N LEU A 130 2.81 -7.57 6.86
CA LEU A 130 3.02 -8.50 7.98
C LEU A 130 2.11 -9.73 7.86
N ILE A 131 0.81 -9.55 7.60
CA ILE A 131 -0.15 -10.66 7.44
C ILE A 131 0.21 -11.56 6.26
N LEU A 132 0.59 -10.97 5.14
CA LEU A 132 0.96 -11.69 3.92
C LEU A 132 2.38 -12.26 3.98
N GLY A 133 3.20 -11.86 4.98
CA GLY A 133 4.61 -12.24 5.10
C GLY A 133 5.49 -11.70 3.95
N LYS A 134 5.06 -10.61 3.29
CA LYS A 134 5.66 -10.08 2.05
C LYS A 134 6.26 -8.70 2.23
N PRO A 135 7.35 -8.39 1.51
CA PRO A 135 7.82 -7.04 1.35
C PRO A 135 6.70 -6.13 0.86
N SER A 136 6.52 -4.97 1.50
CA SER A 136 5.41 -4.07 1.22
C SER A 136 5.83 -2.60 1.25
N ILE A 137 5.20 -1.81 0.38
CA ILE A 137 5.44 -0.38 0.23
C ILE A 137 4.10 0.34 0.26
N GLY A 138 4.01 1.39 1.07
CA GLY A 138 2.92 2.35 1.02
C GLY A 138 3.21 3.44 -0.02
N CYS A 139 2.25 3.72 -0.90
CA CYS A 139 2.31 4.73 -1.96
C CYS A 139 1.09 5.64 -1.87
N ALA A 140 1.06 6.54 -0.90
CA ALA A 140 -0.09 7.39 -0.65
C ALA A 140 -0.09 8.68 -1.49
N LYS A 141 -1.28 9.11 -1.93
CA LYS A 141 -1.48 10.34 -2.71
C LYS A 141 -1.39 11.61 -1.87
N SER A 142 -1.59 11.48 -0.55
CA SER A 142 -1.57 12.58 0.43
C SER A 142 -0.78 12.20 1.68
N ARG A 143 -0.24 13.22 2.34
CA ARG A 143 0.44 13.07 3.62
C ARG A 143 -0.57 12.76 4.74
N LEU A 144 -0.24 11.82 5.59
CA LEU A 144 -1.02 11.50 6.79
C LEU A 144 -0.35 12.08 8.05
N VAL A 145 0.96 11.93 8.18
CA VAL A 145 1.77 12.44 9.30
C VAL A 145 3.10 13.00 8.81
N GLY A 146 3.79 13.70 9.69
CA GLY A 146 5.16 14.15 9.49
C GLY A 146 5.29 15.41 8.64
N GLU A 147 6.54 15.86 8.50
CA GLU A 147 6.94 17.04 7.75
C GLU A 147 8.05 16.70 6.77
N TYR A 148 8.17 17.48 5.70
CA TYR A 148 9.21 17.30 4.68
C TYR A 148 9.58 18.66 4.08
N SER A 149 10.82 18.81 3.67
CA SER A 149 11.29 19.99 2.94
C SER A 149 10.79 19.97 1.50
N GLU A 150 10.82 21.11 0.85
CA GLU A 150 10.44 21.21 -0.54
C GLU A 150 11.15 20.17 -1.42
N VAL A 151 10.42 19.60 -2.36
CA VAL A 151 10.93 18.59 -3.31
C VAL A 151 11.14 19.26 -4.66
N GLU A 152 12.35 19.16 -5.18
CA GLU A 152 12.70 19.69 -6.50
C GLU A 152 11.72 19.21 -7.58
N ASN A 153 11.49 20.06 -8.59
CA ASN A 153 10.55 19.76 -9.68
C ASN A 153 11.17 18.84 -10.76
N THR A 154 11.84 17.79 -10.30
CA THR A 154 12.52 16.80 -11.16
C THR A 154 12.03 15.40 -10.80
N ALA A 155 11.77 14.55 -11.79
CA ALA A 155 11.39 13.16 -11.54
C ALA A 155 12.51 12.39 -10.83
N GLY A 156 12.18 11.71 -9.74
CA GLY A 156 13.13 11.02 -8.87
C GLY A 156 13.60 11.85 -7.67
N ALA A 157 13.41 13.18 -7.67
CA ALA A 157 13.69 14.01 -6.51
C ALA A 157 12.79 13.63 -5.33
N TYR A 158 13.34 13.63 -4.13
CA TYR A 158 12.60 13.35 -2.92
C TYR A 158 13.15 14.08 -1.70
N SER A 159 12.30 14.30 -0.73
CA SER A 159 12.64 14.78 0.61
C SER A 159 12.21 13.75 1.65
N LYS A 160 13.02 13.56 2.70
CA LYS A 160 12.68 12.67 3.81
C LYS A 160 11.41 13.18 4.51
N LEU A 161 10.50 12.27 4.79
CA LEU A 161 9.33 12.54 5.62
C LEU A 161 9.69 12.22 7.08
N MET A 162 9.72 13.26 7.90
CA MET A 162 10.08 13.18 9.32
C MET A 162 8.84 13.18 10.20
N TYR A 163 8.75 12.25 11.14
CA TYR A 163 7.70 12.21 12.15
C TYR A 163 8.28 11.71 13.48
N GLU A 164 8.03 12.43 14.58
CA GLU A 164 8.57 12.13 15.91
C GLU A 164 10.11 11.90 15.86
N ASN A 165 10.83 12.79 15.20
CA ASN A 165 12.28 12.75 15.00
C ASN A 165 12.81 11.50 14.27
N LYS A 166 11.93 10.75 13.60
CA LYS A 166 12.28 9.55 12.82
C LYS A 166 11.95 9.75 11.34
N VAL A 167 12.76 9.16 10.46
CA VAL A 167 12.44 9.08 9.04
C VAL A 167 11.39 7.97 8.85
N VAL A 168 10.16 8.36 8.49
CA VAL A 168 9.05 7.42 8.28
C VAL A 168 8.73 7.17 6.80
N GLY A 169 9.35 7.91 5.90
CA GLY A 169 9.11 7.80 4.47
C GLY A 169 9.79 8.91 3.69
N ALA A 170 9.28 9.15 2.50
CA ALA A 170 9.71 10.23 1.64
C ALA A 170 8.53 10.84 0.87
N ALA A 171 8.57 12.16 0.67
CA ALA A 171 7.80 12.85 -0.36
C ALA A 171 8.59 12.71 -1.67
N LEU A 172 8.10 11.91 -2.60
CA LEU A 172 8.77 11.54 -3.84
C LEU A 172 8.06 12.13 -5.05
N ARG A 173 8.78 12.87 -5.88
CA ARG A 173 8.27 13.36 -7.15
C ARG A 173 8.53 12.33 -8.25
N THR A 174 7.51 11.61 -8.62
CA THR A 174 7.59 10.54 -9.63
C THR A 174 7.55 11.07 -11.06
N LYS A 175 7.01 12.28 -11.26
CA LYS A 175 6.90 12.97 -12.56
C LYS A 175 7.06 14.48 -12.37
N LYS A 176 7.81 15.11 -13.28
CA LYS A 176 7.94 16.59 -13.35
C LYS A 176 6.57 17.26 -13.44
N ASN A 177 6.41 18.41 -12.82
CA ASN A 177 5.18 19.22 -12.80
C ASN A 177 3.96 18.52 -12.15
N THR A 178 4.20 17.57 -11.24
CA THR A 178 3.12 16.94 -10.45
C THR A 178 3.43 17.06 -8.95
N LYS A 179 2.40 17.00 -8.09
CA LYS A 179 2.57 16.92 -6.65
C LYS A 179 3.32 15.62 -6.29
N PRO A 180 4.23 15.62 -5.30
CA PRO A 180 4.87 14.39 -4.84
C PRO A 180 3.84 13.38 -4.31
N ILE A 181 4.19 12.12 -4.31
CA ILE A 181 3.51 11.06 -3.56
C ILE A 181 4.30 10.76 -2.28
N PHE A 182 3.67 10.10 -1.32
CA PHE A 182 4.29 9.73 -0.06
C PHE A 182 4.59 8.25 -0.06
N VAL A 183 5.90 7.92 -0.12
CA VAL A 183 6.41 6.56 -0.13
C VAL A 183 6.90 6.21 1.27
N SER A 184 6.38 5.15 1.85
CA SER A 184 6.82 4.68 3.16
C SER A 184 7.02 3.16 3.17
N PRO A 185 8.08 2.66 3.86
CA PRO A 185 8.24 1.23 4.06
C PRO A 185 7.04 0.61 4.79
N GLY A 186 6.69 -0.61 4.42
CA GLY A 186 5.79 -1.45 5.19
C GLY A 186 6.56 -2.49 5.99
N HIS A 187 6.44 -3.77 5.63
CA HIS A 187 7.18 -4.91 6.21
C HIS A 187 8.29 -5.36 5.26
N LYS A 188 9.42 -5.87 5.78
CA LYS A 188 10.58 -6.39 5.01
C LYS A 188 11.08 -5.42 3.93
N MET A 189 11.11 -4.11 4.24
CA MET A 189 11.42 -3.09 3.27
C MET A 189 12.13 -1.91 3.92
N ASN A 190 13.21 -1.40 3.31
CA ASN A 190 13.82 -0.13 3.69
C ASN A 190 13.43 1.00 2.72
N LEU A 191 13.59 2.24 3.15
CA LEU A 191 13.14 3.40 2.38
C LEU A 191 13.87 3.55 1.04
N LYS A 192 15.19 3.32 1.00
CA LYS A 192 16.00 3.46 -0.24
C LYS A 192 15.50 2.50 -1.33
N LEU A 193 15.26 1.24 -0.95
CA LEU A 193 14.75 0.23 -1.87
C LEU A 193 13.31 0.54 -2.28
N ALA A 194 12.46 0.98 -1.34
CA ALA A 194 11.09 1.38 -1.64
C ALA A 194 11.02 2.48 -2.70
N ILE A 195 11.81 3.56 -2.56
CA ILE A 195 11.90 4.64 -3.55
C ILE A 195 12.35 4.10 -4.91
N GLY A 196 13.40 3.27 -4.95
CA GLY A 196 13.91 2.69 -6.19
C GLY A 196 12.87 1.84 -6.91
N ILE A 197 12.11 1.01 -6.18
CA ILE A 197 11.04 0.17 -6.75
C ILE A 197 9.90 1.03 -7.27
N VAL A 198 9.46 2.03 -6.50
CA VAL A 198 8.40 2.96 -6.92
C VAL A 198 8.81 3.65 -8.22
N MET A 199 10.02 4.22 -8.30
CA MET A 199 10.51 4.87 -9.52
C MET A 199 10.61 3.89 -10.69
N LYS A 200 11.11 2.68 -10.47
CA LYS A 200 11.20 1.64 -11.51
C LYS A 200 9.83 1.22 -12.06
N THR A 201 8.77 1.40 -11.29
CA THR A 201 7.40 1.05 -11.69
C THR A 201 6.58 2.23 -12.21
N CYS A 202 7.10 3.45 -12.21
CA CYS A 202 6.46 4.61 -12.83
C CYS A 202 6.50 4.51 -14.37
N ARG A 203 5.42 4.93 -15.03
CA ARG A 203 5.26 4.91 -16.49
C ARG A 203 4.70 6.24 -16.99
N GLY A 204 5.35 7.36 -16.61
CA GLY A 204 4.93 8.70 -17.01
C GLY A 204 3.70 9.26 -16.28
N TYR A 205 3.21 8.56 -15.27
CA TYR A 205 2.14 9.02 -14.39
C TYR A 205 2.67 9.37 -13.00
N ARG A 206 1.91 10.18 -12.25
CA ARG A 206 2.23 10.52 -10.85
C ARG A 206 2.22 9.28 -9.95
N ILE A 207 1.29 8.37 -10.18
CA ILE A 207 1.11 7.14 -9.38
C ILE A 207 1.87 6.00 -10.07
N PRO A 208 2.62 5.16 -9.34
CA PRO A 208 3.29 4.00 -9.91
C PRO A 208 2.29 3.04 -10.54
N GLU A 209 2.69 2.42 -11.63
CA GLU A 209 1.79 1.63 -12.48
C GLU A 209 1.03 0.52 -11.74
N PRO A 210 1.63 -0.22 -10.78
CA PRO A 210 0.89 -1.26 -10.07
C PRO A 210 -0.33 -0.72 -9.31
N THR A 211 -0.19 0.34 -8.51
CA THR A 211 -1.31 0.95 -7.78
C THR A 211 -2.24 1.72 -8.72
N ARG A 212 -1.72 2.30 -9.82
CA ARG A 212 -2.53 2.97 -10.83
C ARG A 212 -3.49 2.01 -11.53
N GLN A 213 -3.02 0.84 -11.94
CA GLN A 213 -3.88 -0.16 -12.58
C GLN A 213 -4.89 -0.75 -11.61
N ALA A 214 -4.50 -1.00 -10.35
CA ALA A 214 -5.45 -1.41 -9.33
C ALA A 214 -6.56 -0.34 -9.13
N HIS A 215 -6.20 0.95 -9.11
CA HIS A 215 -7.14 2.05 -9.04
C HIS A 215 -8.12 2.08 -10.24
N LEU A 216 -7.62 1.87 -11.45
CA LEU A 216 -8.47 1.79 -12.64
C LEU A 216 -9.42 0.61 -12.58
N LEU A 217 -8.94 -0.56 -12.14
CA LEU A 217 -9.74 -1.78 -11.98
C LEU A 217 -10.90 -1.55 -11.02
N VAL A 218 -10.66 -1.07 -9.79
CA VAL A 218 -11.71 -0.89 -8.78
C VAL A 218 -12.71 0.20 -9.18
N ASN A 219 -12.27 1.26 -9.88
CA ASN A 219 -13.17 2.29 -10.37
C ASN A 219 -14.02 1.82 -11.56
N LYS A 220 -13.48 0.97 -12.44
CA LYS A 220 -14.27 0.31 -13.49
C LYS A 220 -15.38 -0.55 -12.88
N LEU A 221 -15.03 -1.37 -11.89
CA LEU A 221 -16.00 -2.20 -11.17
C LEU A 221 -17.09 -1.38 -10.50
N ARG A 222 -16.73 -0.26 -9.86
CA ARG A 222 -17.69 0.63 -9.21
C ARG A 222 -18.65 1.32 -10.16
N ARG A 223 -18.23 1.63 -11.40
CA ARG A 223 -19.07 2.29 -12.41
C ARG A 223 -20.04 1.34 -13.10
N ASN A 224 -19.77 0.05 -13.06
CA ASN A 224 -20.55 -0.98 -13.74
C ASN A 224 -21.60 -1.64 -12.84
N LEU A 225 -21.82 -1.11 -11.64
CA LEU A 225 -22.90 -1.42 -10.71
C LEU A 225 -23.88 -0.25 -10.58
#